data_69014308925937d9556a93d7b498f943
#
_entry.id   69014308925937d9556a93d7b498f943
#
_cell.length_a   1.000
_cell.length_b   1.000
_cell.length_c   1.000
_cell.angle_alpha   90.00
_cell.angle_beta   90.00
_cell.angle_gamma   90.00
#
_symmetry.space_group_name_H-M   'P 1'
#
loop_
_entity.id
_entity.type
_entity.pdbx_description
1 polymer ?
#
loop_
_entity_poly.entity_id
_entity_poly.type
_entity_poly.pdbx_seq_one_letter_code
_entity_poly.pdbx_strand_id
1 'polypeptide(L)'
;MTKKKKILLLSDDLRMASGVGTMSKEFVMGTAHHYDWYQIGGAIKHPEEGKIFDLSDDVNKERGIKNANVKVQPISGYGNPNLLRGILSVEKPDAIMIYTDPRFWVWLFEMEHEVRQEIPIFYYNIWDDLPYPRWNENYYESCDLIMNISRQTVNIVNQVCQRTPRTEKDSTYIPHGINEELFRPLSDEDTKSKKYTEFLSKINSKGKKDFIILYNNRNIRRKLPGDTILAYKHFCDQLPKEEAKKCLLIMHTNPVDNNGTDLPAVVDELCPDYDVFFSHVKLSTEELNYLYGVSDVTINMASNEGFGLATAESLMSGTPIIVNVTGGLQDQCGF
;
A
#
# COMPACT_ATOMS: atom_id res chain seq x y z
N MET A 1 -35.42 -0.95 -6.14
CA MET A 1 -34.03 -0.70 -5.74
C MET A 1 -33.55 0.54 -6.48
N THR A 2 -32.99 1.51 -5.79
CA THR A 2 -32.37 2.67 -6.43
C THR A 2 -31.19 2.17 -7.27
N LYS A 3 -31.01 2.68 -8.47
CA LYS A 3 -29.87 2.35 -9.34
C LYS A 3 -28.58 2.74 -8.61
N LYS A 4 -27.60 1.83 -8.56
CA LYS A 4 -26.30 2.13 -7.99
C LYS A 4 -25.60 3.21 -8.81
N LYS A 5 -24.85 4.07 -8.11
CA LYS A 5 -23.96 5.02 -8.74
C LYS A 5 -22.73 4.28 -9.29
N LYS A 6 -22.23 4.73 -10.45
CA LYS A 6 -21.04 4.16 -11.09
C LYS A 6 -19.83 5.05 -10.86
N ILE A 7 -18.74 4.46 -10.40
CA ILE A 7 -17.47 5.15 -10.19
C ILE A 7 -16.46 4.65 -11.24
N LEU A 8 -15.83 5.59 -11.93
CA LEU A 8 -14.67 5.34 -12.78
C LEU A 8 -13.41 5.49 -11.94
N LEU A 9 -12.71 4.38 -11.67
CA LEU A 9 -11.46 4.37 -10.92
C LEU A 9 -10.27 4.46 -11.89
N LEU A 10 -9.40 5.43 -11.67
CA LEU A 10 -8.12 5.61 -12.36
C LEU A 10 -7.00 5.33 -11.37
N SER A 11 -6.35 4.16 -11.49
CA SER A 11 -5.31 3.72 -10.56
C SER A 11 -4.44 2.63 -11.18
N ASP A 12 -3.48 2.09 -10.40
CA ASP A 12 -2.87 0.80 -10.74
C ASP A 12 -3.96 -0.27 -10.86
N ASP A 13 -3.79 -1.20 -11.80
CA ASP A 13 -4.74 -2.31 -11.99
C ASP A 13 -4.96 -3.05 -10.67
N LEU A 14 -6.21 -3.21 -10.25
CA LEU A 14 -6.59 -3.85 -8.98
C LEU A 14 -6.15 -5.31 -8.85
N ARG A 15 -5.68 -5.92 -9.94
CA ARG A 15 -5.11 -7.28 -9.96
C ARG A 15 -3.60 -7.29 -9.72
N MET A 16 -2.96 -6.11 -9.67
CA MET A 16 -1.53 -5.98 -9.39
C MET A 16 -1.19 -6.24 -7.91
N ALA A 17 -0.06 -6.91 -7.70
CA ALA A 17 0.53 -7.06 -6.37
C ALA A 17 1.38 -5.81 -6.02
N SER A 18 0.74 -4.65 -5.90
CA SER A 18 1.34 -3.39 -5.42
C SER A 18 0.46 -2.81 -4.31
N GLY A 19 0.99 -1.91 -3.49
CA GLY A 19 0.19 -1.25 -2.45
C GLY A 19 -1.03 -0.52 -3.04
N VAL A 20 -0.85 0.18 -4.17
CA VAL A 20 -1.95 0.87 -4.87
C VAL A 20 -2.95 -0.12 -5.47
N GLY A 21 -2.47 -1.17 -6.14
CA GLY A 21 -3.33 -2.22 -6.71
C GLY A 21 -4.14 -2.95 -5.63
N THR A 22 -3.49 -3.34 -4.52
CA THR A 22 -4.14 -3.98 -3.38
C THR A 22 -5.23 -3.09 -2.79
N MET A 23 -4.95 -1.82 -2.51
CA MET A 23 -5.95 -0.90 -1.96
C MET A 23 -7.05 -0.55 -2.97
N SER A 24 -6.74 -0.49 -4.26
CA SER A 24 -7.76 -0.37 -5.32
C SER A 24 -8.73 -1.56 -5.29
N LYS A 25 -8.20 -2.78 -5.10
CA LYS A 25 -9.01 -3.98 -4.90
C LYS A 25 -9.89 -3.86 -3.65
N GLU A 26 -9.33 -3.46 -2.51
CA GLU A 26 -10.07 -3.32 -1.25
C GLU A 26 -11.20 -2.29 -1.36
N PHE A 27 -10.99 -1.14 -2.01
CA PHE A 27 -12.07 -0.17 -2.27
C PHE A 27 -13.20 -0.78 -3.08
N VAL A 28 -12.88 -1.45 -4.18
CA VAL A 28 -13.87 -2.09 -5.04
C VAL A 28 -14.60 -3.20 -4.30
N MET A 29 -13.87 -4.12 -3.67
CA MET A 29 -14.43 -5.25 -2.94
C MET A 29 -15.29 -4.81 -1.75
N GLY A 30 -14.85 -3.81 -0.98
CA GLY A 30 -15.56 -3.30 0.19
C GLY A 30 -16.84 -2.54 -0.15
N THR A 31 -16.98 -2.01 -1.36
CA THR A 31 -18.09 -1.12 -1.75
C THR A 31 -18.90 -1.59 -2.97
N ALA A 32 -18.58 -2.75 -3.54
CA ALA A 32 -19.27 -3.31 -4.72
C ALA A 32 -20.77 -3.55 -4.50
N HIS A 33 -21.23 -3.66 -3.25
CA HIS A 33 -22.64 -3.74 -2.91
C HIS A 33 -23.37 -2.39 -3.00
N HIS A 34 -22.64 -1.26 -2.92
CA HIS A 34 -23.18 0.10 -3.01
C HIS A 34 -22.97 0.75 -4.37
N TYR A 35 -21.82 0.48 -5.03
CA TYR A 35 -21.39 1.14 -6.26
C TYR A 35 -21.14 0.13 -7.37
N ASP A 36 -21.35 0.57 -8.61
CA ASP A 36 -20.82 -0.07 -9.81
C ASP A 36 -19.43 0.50 -10.08
N TRP A 37 -18.47 -0.34 -10.45
CA TRP A 37 -17.10 0.06 -10.67
C TRP A 37 -16.64 -0.21 -12.10
N TYR A 38 -16.01 0.79 -12.68
CA TYR A 38 -15.26 0.63 -13.93
C TYR A 38 -13.85 1.14 -13.67
N GLN A 39 -12.81 0.33 -13.89
CA GLN A 39 -11.44 0.74 -13.70
C GLN A 39 -10.68 0.86 -15.01
N ILE A 40 -9.95 1.98 -15.19
CA ILE A 40 -8.79 2.05 -16.06
C ILE A 40 -7.59 1.61 -15.21
N GLY A 41 -7.14 0.36 -15.43
CA GLY A 41 -6.05 -0.26 -14.68
C GLY A 41 -4.70 0.01 -15.34
N GLY A 42 -3.91 0.91 -14.76
CA GLY A 42 -2.61 1.36 -15.26
C GLY A 42 -1.42 0.69 -14.59
N ALA A 43 -0.27 1.35 -14.70
CA ALA A 43 1.02 1.09 -14.06
C ALA A 43 1.91 0.03 -14.72
N ILE A 44 1.40 -0.88 -15.52
CA ILE A 44 2.20 -1.92 -16.17
C ILE A 44 1.91 -2.03 -17.65
N LYS A 45 2.88 -2.59 -18.36
CA LYS A 45 2.69 -3.01 -19.75
C LYS A 45 1.91 -4.32 -19.74
N HIS A 46 0.63 -4.27 -20.05
CA HIS A 46 -0.25 -5.42 -19.98
C HIS A 46 -0.42 -6.10 -21.34
N PRO A 47 -0.23 -7.44 -21.47
CA PRO A 47 -0.37 -8.15 -22.73
C PRO A 47 -1.80 -8.16 -23.30
N GLU A 48 -2.78 -7.84 -22.45
CA GLU A 48 -4.20 -7.77 -22.79
C GLU A 48 -4.74 -6.35 -22.77
N GLU A 49 -3.88 -5.38 -23.06
CA GLU A 49 -4.25 -3.97 -23.17
C GLU A 49 -5.47 -3.75 -24.08
N GLY A 50 -6.40 -2.93 -23.58
CA GLY A 50 -7.63 -2.58 -24.31
C GLY A 50 -8.77 -3.60 -24.21
N LYS A 51 -8.54 -4.80 -23.68
CA LYS A 51 -9.62 -5.75 -23.38
C LYS A 51 -10.35 -5.32 -22.11
N ILE A 52 -11.66 -5.58 -22.04
CA ILE A 52 -12.45 -5.34 -20.83
C ILE A 52 -12.67 -6.69 -20.14
N PHE A 53 -12.28 -6.74 -18.86
CA PHE A 53 -12.50 -7.90 -18.00
C PHE A 53 -13.69 -7.61 -17.08
N ASP A 54 -14.70 -8.48 -17.11
CA ASP A 54 -15.81 -8.45 -16.17
C ASP A 54 -15.47 -9.34 -14.98
N LEU A 55 -15.31 -8.73 -13.80
CA LEU A 55 -14.98 -9.40 -12.54
C LEU A 55 -16.22 -9.53 -11.63
N SER A 56 -17.41 -9.23 -12.11
CA SER A 56 -18.64 -9.17 -11.30
C SER A 56 -18.95 -10.50 -10.60
N ASP A 57 -18.78 -11.63 -11.28
CA ASP A 57 -19.06 -12.96 -10.72
C ASP A 57 -18.04 -13.34 -9.64
N ASP A 58 -16.74 -13.02 -9.85
CA ASP A 58 -15.69 -13.27 -8.88
C ASP A 58 -15.93 -12.45 -7.60
N VAL A 59 -16.27 -11.16 -7.75
CA VAL A 59 -16.61 -10.27 -6.63
C VAL A 59 -17.86 -10.75 -5.89
N ASN A 60 -18.90 -11.15 -6.62
CA ASN A 60 -20.13 -11.71 -6.04
C ASN A 60 -19.82 -12.93 -5.18
N LYS A 61 -18.98 -13.83 -5.69
CA LYS A 61 -18.59 -15.06 -4.98
C LYS A 61 -17.73 -14.76 -3.76
N GLU A 62 -16.71 -13.91 -3.91
CA GLU A 62 -15.76 -13.59 -2.83
C GLU A 62 -16.43 -12.83 -1.68
N ARG A 63 -17.38 -11.93 -2.01
CA ARG A 63 -18.08 -11.08 -1.00
C ARG A 63 -19.45 -11.62 -0.56
N GLY A 64 -19.92 -12.73 -1.12
CA GLY A 64 -21.24 -13.26 -0.82
C GLY A 64 -22.43 -12.36 -1.22
N ILE A 65 -22.24 -11.49 -2.23
CA ILE A 65 -23.26 -10.58 -2.77
C ILE A 65 -23.76 -11.08 -4.15
N LYS A 66 -24.79 -10.43 -4.70
CA LYS A 66 -25.40 -10.86 -5.98
C LYS A 66 -25.53 -9.74 -7.00
N ASN A 67 -25.07 -8.55 -6.66
CA ASN A 67 -25.32 -7.34 -7.44
C ASN A 67 -24.05 -6.56 -7.77
N ALA A 68 -22.88 -7.16 -7.64
CA ALA A 68 -21.66 -6.52 -8.09
C ALA A 68 -21.70 -6.27 -9.61
N ASN A 69 -21.17 -5.13 -10.01
CA ASN A 69 -20.87 -4.80 -11.41
C ASN A 69 -19.48 -4.15 -11.39
N VAL A 70 -18.47 -4.93 -11.76
CA VAL A 70 -17.06 -4.56 -11.67
C VAL A 70 -16.36 -4.91 -12.96
N LYS A 71 -15.86 -3.90 -13.66
CA LYS A 71 -15.13 -4.06 -14.92
C LYS A 71 -13.76 -3.42 -14.82
N VAL A 72 -12.76 -4.06 -15.44
CA VAL A 72 -11.38 -3.55 -15.50
C VAL A 72 -10.93 -3.52 -16.95
N GLN A 73 -10.41 -2.39 -17.37
CA GLN A 73 -9.73 -2.21 -18.65
C GLN A 73 -8.26 -1.92 -18.40
N PRO A 74 -7.38 -2.91 -18.52
CA PRO A 74 -5.94 -2.71 -18.38
C PRO A 74 -5.38 -1.89 -19.54
N ILE A 75 -4.45 -0.99 -19.22
CA ILE A 75 -3.76 -0.15 -20.18
C ILE A 75 -2.28 -0.07 -19.87
N SER A 76 -1.47 0.22 -20.90
CA SER A 76 -0.08 0.60 -20.71
C SER A 76 0.00 2.07 -20.27
N GLY A 77 0.75 2.34 -19.20
CA GLY A 77 0.81 3.68 -18.60
C GLY A 77 -0.46 4.03 -17.80
N TYR A 78 -0.94 5.26 -17.92
CA TYR A 78 -2.05 5.80 -17.10
C TYR A 78 -3.18 6.44 -17.90
N GLY A 79 -3.25 6.18 -19.19
CA GLY A 79 -4.34 6.66 -20.06
C GLY A 79 -4.05 7.98 -20.76
N ASN A 80 -5.09 8.51 -21.40
CA ASN A 80 -5.07 9.77 -22.16
C ASN A 80 -6.49 10.34 -22.35
N PRO A 81 -6.63 11.60 -22.79
CA PRO A 81 -7.92 12.24 -22.97
C PRO A 81 -8.90 11.50 -23.88
N ASN A 82 -8.42 10.93 -24.99
CA ASN A 82 -9.32 10.26 -25.96
C ASN A 82 -9.89 8.96 -25.38
N LEU A 83 -9.10 8.19 -24.65
CA LEU A 83 -9.57 7.01 -23.94
C LEU A 83 -10.65 7.40 -22.93
N LEU A 84 -10.41 8.45 -22.13
CA LEU A 84 -11.38 8.91 -21.14
C LEU A 84 -12.70 9.33 -21.81
N ARG A 85 -12.66 10.17 -22.85
CA ARG A 85 -13.88 10.60 -23.57
C ARG A 85 -14.67 9.41 -24.12
N GLY A 86 -13.98 8.40 -24.67
CA GLY A 86 -14.61 7.15 -25.12
C GLY A 86 -15.34 6.42 -24.00
N ILE A 87 -14.70 6.26 -22.84
CA ILE A 87 -15.29 5.60 -21.67
C ILE A 87 -16.45 6.42 -21.10
N LEU A 88 -16.31 7.74 -20.95
CA LEU A 88 -17.38 8.61 -20.46
C LEU A 88 -18.63 8.52 -21.31
N SER A 89 -18.48 8.45 -22.65
CA SER A 89 -19.61 8.36 -23.58
C SER A 89 -20.38 7.05 -23.48
N VAL A 90 -19.68 5.94 -23.20
CA VAL A 90 -20.26 4.58 -23.15
C VAL A 90 -20.71 4.20 -21.74
N GLU A 91 -19.81 4.31 -20.77
CA GLU A 91 -20.04 3.83 -19.40
C GLU A 91 -20.83 4.81 -18.53
N LYS A 92 -20.78 6.11 -18.85
CA LYS A 92 -21.50 7.20 -18.16
C LYS A 92 -21.37 7.10 -16.64
N PRO A 93 -20.15 7.18 -16.07
CA PRO A 93 -19.95 7.14 -14.63
C PRO A 93 -20.56 8.39 -13.97
N ASP A 94 -20.90 8.27 -12.68
CA ASP A 94 -21.40 9.37 -11.85
C ASP A 94 -20.27 10.16 -11.17
N ALA A 95 -19.06 9.58 -11.11
CA ALA A 95 -17.86 10.24 -10.59
C ALA A 95 -16.59 9.58 -11.14
N ILE A 96 -15.49 10.34 -11.16
CA ILE A 96 -14.14 9.81 -11.34
C ILE A 96 -13.45 9.80 -9.99
N MET A 97 -12.78 8.70 -9.67
CA MET A 97 -11.87 8.58 -8.53
C MET A 97 -10.47 8.30 -9.05
N ILE A 98 -9.52 9.16 -8.74
CA ILE A 98 -8.10 8.94 -9.04
C ILE A 98 -7.37 8.48 -7.77
N TYR A 99 -6.46 7.52 -7.93
CA TYR A 99 -5.63 6.99 -6.87
C TYR A 99 -4.26 6.65 -7.40
N THR A 100 -3.25 7.26 -6.93
CA THR A 100 -1.80 7.14 -7.03
C THR A 100 -1.15 8.53 -7.14
N ASP A 101 0.08 8.67 -7.64
CA ASP A 101 0.79 9.94 -7.79
C ASP A 101 0.06 10.87 -8.78
N PRO A 102 -0.26 12.12 -8.40
CA PRO A 102 -1.04 13.02 -9.26
C PRO A 102 -0.34 13.35 -10.57
N ARG A 103 0.99 13.23 -10.64
CA ARG A 103 1.77 13.49 -11.86
C ARG A 103 1.47 12.54 -13.01
N PHE A 104 0.88 11.39 -12.72
CA PHE A 104 0.43 10.46 -13.76
C PHE A 104 -0.88 10.90 -14.42
N TRP A 105 -1.60 11.85 -13.82
CA TRP A 105 -2.91 12.31 -14.27
C TRP A 105 -2.90 13.74 -14.80
N VAL A 106 -1.74 14.31 -15.17
CA VAL A 106 -1.62 15.68 -15.71
C VAL A 106 -2.59 15.90 -16.86
N TRP A 107 -2.70 14.94 -17.76
CA TRP A 107 -3.63 15.00 -18.89
C TRP A 107 -5.11 15.12 -18.46
N LEU A 108 -5.50 14.53 -17.31
CA LEU A 108 -6.85 14.68 -16.75
C LEU A 108 -7.05 16.08 -16.16
N PHE A 109 -6.07 16.56 -15.42
CA PHE A 109 -6.13 17.91 -14.84
C PHE A 109 -6.15 19.01 -15.91
N GLU A 110 -5.48 18.81 -17.04
CA GLU A 110 -5.54 19.73 -18.19
C GLU A 110 -6.91 19.79 -18.84
N MET A 111 -7.74 18.75 -18.71
CA MET A 111 -9.10 18.71 -19.23
C MET A 111 -10.19 18.76 -18.14
N GLU A 112 -9.84 19.07 -16.90
CA GLU A 112 -10.77 19.03 -15.77
C GLU A 112 -12.00 19.90 -15.99
N HIS A 113 -11.84 21.06 -16.65
CA HIS A 113 -12.92 21.99 -16.97
C HIS A 113 -13.99 21.38 -17.90
N GLU A 114 -13.60 20.41 -18.76
CA GLU A 114 -14.55 19.64 -19.60
C GLU A 114 -15.27 18.60 -18.73
N VAL A 115 -14.53 17.86 -17.93
CA VAL A 115 -15.04 16.73 -17.16
C VAL A 115 -15.96 17.20 -16.02
N ARG A 116 -15.56 18.20 -15.27
CA ARG A 116 -16.28 18.70 -14.08
C ARG A 116 -17.58 19.43 -14.37
N GLN A 117 -17.87 19.73 -15.65
CA GLN A 117 -19.19 20.20 -16.04
C GLN A 117 -20.27 19.13 -15.89
N GLU A 118 -19.90 17.84 -15.96
CA GLU A 118 -20.83 16.72 -15.93
C GLU A 118 -20.67 15.83 -14.71
N ILE A 119 -19.44 15.54 -14.30
CA ILE A 119 -19.14 14.59 -13.21
C ILE A 119 -18.00 15.11 -12.33
N PRO A 120 -18.05 14.90 -10.99
CA PRO A 120 -17.00 15.30 -10.08
C PRO A 120 -15.77 14.41 -10.19
N ILE A 121 -14.60 15.00 -9.84
CA ILE A 121 -13.31 14.33 -9.72
C ILE A 121 -12.95 14.22 -8.25
N PHE A 122 -12.75 12.99 -7.76
CA PHE A 122 -12.28 12.68 -6.41
C PHE A 122 -10.84 12.19 -6.48
N TYR A 123 -10.01 12.64 -5.54
CA TYR A 123 -8.62 12.20 -5.45
C TYR A 123 -8.35 11.54 -4.10
N TYR A 124 -7.95 10.26 -4.14
CA TYR A 124 -7.42 9.58 -2.98
C TYR A 124 -5.92 9.85 -2.89
N ASN A 125 -5.54 10.80 -2.07
CA ASN A 125 -4.22 11.42 -2.03
C ASN A 125 -3.27 10.68 -1.11
N ILE A 126 -2.16 10.21 -1.68
CA ILE A 126 -1.12 9.42 -1.00
C ILE A 126 0.21 10.17 -0.85
N TRP A 127 0.24 11.47 -1.12
CA TRP A 127 1.48 12.23 -1.06
C TRP A 127 2.06 12.25 0.36
N ASP A 128 3.29 11.83 0.52
CA ASP A 128 3.96 11.63 1.80
C ASP A 128 5.25 12.43 1.97
N ASP A 129 5.66 13.19 0.94
CA ASP A 129 6.97 13.83 0.90
C ASP A 129 6.92 15.31 1.27
N LEU A 130 7.98 15.77 1.92
CA LEU A 130 8.25 17.16 2.26
C LEU A 130 9.56 17.59 1.57
N PRO A 131 9.74 18.87 1.26
CA PRO A 131 8.92 20.05 1.58
C PRO A 131 7.58 20.07 0.83
N TYR A 132 6.63 20.92 1.30
CA TYR A 132 5.29 21.01 0.71
C TYR A 132 5.34 21.18 -0.81
N PRO A 133 4.67 20.28 -1.58
CA PRO A 133 4.75 20.25 -3.04
C PRO A 133 3.86 21.32 -3.66
N ARG A 134 4.32 22.58 -3.65
CA ARG A 134 3.58 23.73 -4.20
C ARG A 134 3.13 23.54 -5.65
N TRP A 135 3.85 22.74 -6.41
CA TRP A 135 3.50 22.36 -7.78
C TRP A 135 2.26 21.47 -7.89
N ASN A 136 1.78 20.88 -6.78
CA ASN A 136 0.54 20.10 -6.75
C ASN A 136 -0.71 20.98 -6.58
N GLU A 137 -0.57 22.29 -6.35
CA GLU A 137 -1.71 23.19 -6.10
C GLU A 137 -2.79 23.05 -7.19
N ASN A 138 -2.40 23.12 -8.45
CA ASN A 138 -3.34 22.99 -9.58
C ASN A 138 -4.02 21.61 -9.63
N TYR A 139 -3.31 20.55 -9.25
CA TYR A 139 -3.89 19.19 -9.19
C TYR A 139 -4.95 19.09 -8.10
N TYR A 140 -4.67 19.66 -6.93
CA TYR A 140 -5.62 19.66 -5.83
C TYR A 140 -6.84 20.54 -6.16
N GLU A 141 -6.65 21.71 -6.77
CA GLU A 141 -7.73 22.60 -7.19
C GLU A 141 -8.64 21.99 -8.27
N SER A 142 -8.10 21.09 -9.10
CA SER A 142 -8.84 20.36 -10.12
C SER A 142 -9.75 19.24 -9.55
N CYS A 143 -9.74 19.00 -8.24
CA CYS A 143 -10.52 17.96 -7.60
C CYS A 143 -11.67 18.55 -6.76
N ASP A 144 -12.84 17.90 -6.80
CA ASP A 144 -14.00 18.29 -6.00
C ASP A 144 -13.91 17.75 -4.57
N LEU A 145 -13.25 16.60 -4.39
CA LEU A 145 -12.96 16.01 -3.08
C LEU A 145 -11.56 15.42 -3.06
N ILE A 146 -10.81 15.72 -2.00
CA ILE A 146 -9.52 15.09 -1.70
C ILE A 146 -9.65 14.24 -0.44
N MET A 147 -9.43 12.95 -0.59
CA MET A 147 -9.41 11.96 0.51
C MET A 147 -7.95 11.68 0.87
N ASN A 148 -7.51 12.08 2.03
CA ASN A 148 -6.10 12.02 2.44
C ASN A 148 -5.84 10.83 3.33
N ILE A 149 -4.81 10.04 3.03
CA ILE A 149 -4.49 8.79 3.73
C ILE A 149 -3.86 8.99 5.11
N SER A 150 -3.36 10.17 5.42
CA SER A 150 -2.77 10.50 6.72
C SER A 150 -3.08 11.95 7.12
N ARG A 151 -2.95 12.26 8.40
CA ARG A 151 -3.05 13.64 8.91
C ARG A 151 -1.96 14.54 8.33
N GLN A 152 -0.75 13.99 8.10
CA GLN A 152 0.31 14.70 7.38
C GLN A 152 -0.14 15.08 5.97
N THR A 153 -0.81 14.18 5.24
CA THR A 153 -1.31 14.45 3.89
C THR A 153 -2.39 15.53 3.91
N VAL A 154 -3.30 15.54 4.90
CA VAL A 154 -4.25 16.64 5.10
C VAL A 154 -3.52 17.97 5.29
N ASN A 155 -2.50 17.99 6.16
CA ASN A 155 -1.70 19.19 6.39
C ASN A 155 -0.98 19.66 5.11
N ILE A 156 -0.44 18.72 4.33
CA ILE A 156 0.20 19.03 3.04
C ILE A 156 -0.79 19.73 2.11
N VAL A 157 -2.00 19.20 1.94
CA VAL A 157 -3.04 19.84 1.10
C VAL A 157 -3.36 21.24 1.61
N ASN A 158 -3.57 21.41 2.91
CA ASN A 158 -3.87 22.72 3.51
C ASN A 158 -2.74 23.74 3.31
N GLN A 159 -1.48 23.29 3.38
CA GLN A 159 -0.32 24.16 3.18
C GLN A 159 -0.08 24.49 1.69
N VAL A 160 -0.47 23.60 0.79
CA VAL A 160 -0.35 23.82 -0.66
C VAL A 160 -1.48 24.71 -1.17
N CYS A 161 -2.73 24.47 -0.78
CA CYS A 161 -3.91 25.21 -1.21
C CYS A 161 -4.18 26.48 -0.39
N GLN A 162 -3.14 27.24 -0.03
CA GLN A 162 -3.30 28.48 0.76
C GLN A 162 -4.09 29.59 0.06
N ARG A 163 -4.06 29.62 -1.28
CA ARG A 163 -4.79 30.61 -2.08
C ARG A 163 -6.27 30.27 -2.18
N THR A 164 -6.59 28.98 -2.22
CA THR A 164 -7.95 28.43 -2.28
C THR A 164 -8.13 27.43 -1.14
N PRO A 165 -8.32 27.91 0.11
CA PRO A 165 -8.38 27.03 1.27
C PRO A 165 -9.48 25.98 1.15
N ARG A 166 -9.13 24.72 1.42
CA ARG A 166 -10.05 23.59 1.44
C ARG A 166 -10.77 23.50 2.79
N THR A 167 -12.01 23.05 2.74
CA THR A 167 -12.80 22.75 3.94
C THR A 167 -12.81 21.26 4.22
N GLU A 168 -13.30 20.83 5.38
CA GLU A 168 -13.44 19.39 5.71
C GLU A 168 -14.39 18.65 4.77
N LYS A 169 -15.23 19.38 4.02
CA LYS A 169 -16.16 18.80 3.04
C LYS A 169 -15.49 18.43 1.73
N ASP A 170 -14.42 19.11 1.37
CA ASP A 170 -13.70 18.93 0.10
C ASP A 170 -12.25 18.47 0.28
N SER A 171 -11.75 18.39 1.54
CA SER A 171 -10.48 17.76 1.89
C SER A 171 -10.61 17.05 3.25
N THR A 172 -10.64 15.73 3.26
CA THR A 172 -10.94 14.94 4.47
C THR A 172 -9.89 13.85 4.72
N TYR A 173 -9.79 13.39 5.97
CA TYR A 173 -8.91 12.29 6.38
C TYR A 173 -9.62 10.96 6.21
N ILE A 174 -9.08 10.09 5.36
CA ILE A 174 -9.57 8.72 5.15
C ILE A 174 -8.35 7.79 5.07
N PRO A 175 -7.91 7.19 6.17
CA PRO A 175 -6.79 6.25 6.16
C PRO A 175 -7.15 4.96 5.43
N HIS A 176 -6.14 4.17 5.04
CA HIS A 176 -6.35 2.81 4.58
C HIS A 176 -6.96 1.94 5.69
N GLY A 177 -7.78 0.98 5.30
CA GLY A 177 -8.20 -0.12 6.15
C GLY A 177 -7.28 -1.33 5.98
N ILE A 178 -7.18 -2.16 7.02
CA ILE A 178 -6.55 -3.47 6.96
C ILE A 178 -7.62 -4.53 7.19
N ASN A 179 -7.59 -5.57 6.38
CA ASN A 179 -8.58 -6.66 6.49
C ASN A 179 -8.28 -7.51 7.73
N GLU A 180 -9.16 -7.43 8.72
CA GLU A 180 -9.05 -8.12 10.01
C GLU A 180 -9.24 -9.64 9.93
N GLU A 181 -9.84 -10.14 8.86
CA GLU A 181 -9.97 -11.58 8.62
C GLU A 181 -8.63 -12.19 8.18
N LEU A 182 -7.78 -11.38 7.52
CA LEU A 182 -6.51 -11.80 6.96
C LEU A 182 -5.32 -11.51 7.89
N PHE A 183 -5.35 -10.36 8.58
CA PHE A 183 -4.31 -9.93 9.51
C PHE A 183 -4.88 -9.86 10.93
N ARG A 184 -4.50 -10.83 11.74
CA ARG A 184 -4.99 -11.01 13.11
C ARG A 184 -3.95 -11.79 13.94
N PRO A 185 -3.98 -11.68 15.26
CA PRO A 185 -3.16 -12.54 16.10
C PRO A 185 -3.37 -14.02 15.78
N LEU A 186 -2.28 -14.78 15.77
CA LEU A 186 -2.35 -16.22 15.49
C LEU A 186 -3.12 -16.96 16.58
N SER A 187 -4.07 -17.78 16.16
CA SER A 187 -4.82 -18.67 17.06
C SER A 187 -4.02 -19.93 17.37
N ASP A 188 -4.51 -20.68 18.36
CA ASP A 188 -3.98 -22.02 18.66
C ASP A 188 -4.11 -23.00 17.48
N GLU A 189 -5.13 -22.81 16.64
CA GLU A 189 -5.32 -23.63 15.45
C GLU A 189 -4.28 -23.30 14.38
N ASP A 190 -4.02 -22.01 14.15
CA ASP A 190 -2.98 -21.56 13.22
C ASP A 190 -1.63 -22.15 13.60
N THR A 191 -1.22 -22.00 14.87
CA THR A 191 0.10 -22.43 15.37
C THR A 191 0.28 -23.95 15.39
N LYS A 192 -0.80 -24.73 15.43
CA LYS A 192 -0.79 -26.21 15.34
C LYS A 192 -0.89 -26.71 13.91
N SER A 193 -1.10 -25.83 12.93
CA SER A 193 -1.25 -26.23 11.53
C SER A 193 0.06 -26.74 10.93
N LYS A 194 -0.06 -27.67 9.97
CA LYS A 194 1.10 -28.16 9.22
C LYS A 194 1.77 -27.05 8.42
N LYS A 195 0.97 -26.16 7.85
CA LYS A 195 1.46 -24.98 7.08
C LYS A 195 2.33 -24.07 7.93
N TYR A 196 1.87 -23.74 9.14
CA TYR A 196 2.64 -22.91 10.08
C TYR A 196 3.96 -23.60 10.48
N THR A 197 3.92 -24.90 10.79
CA THR A 197 5.11 -25.66 11.16
C THR A 197 6.14 -25.69 10.01
N GLU A 198 5.69 -25.89 8.77
CA GLU A 198 6.54 -25.84 7.59
C GLU A 198 7.10 -24.42 7.34
N PHE A 199 6.28 -23.38 7.54
CA PHE A 199 6.72 -22.00 7.45
C PHE A 199 7.79 -21.67 8.50
N LEU A 200 7.55 -22.02 9.76
CA LEU A 200 8.46 -21.77 10.87
C LEU A 200 9.79 -22.52 10.69
N SER A 201 9.77 -23.72 10.10
CA SER A 201 10.99 -24.48 9.82
C SER A 201 11.96 -23.79 8.85
N LYS A 202 11.41 -23.01 7.90
CA LYS A 202 12.23 -22.21 6.95
C LYS A 202 12.94 -21.08 7.68
N ILE A 203 12.25 -20.40 8.61
CA ILE A 203 12.81 -19.31 9.42
C ILE A 203 13.89 -19.86 10.38
N ASN A 204 13.61 -20.98 11.01
CA ASN A 204 14.52 -21.63 11.97
C ASN A 204 15.62 -22.47 11.30
N SER A 205 15.89 -22.32 10.02
CA SER A 205 16.89 -23.09 9.28
C SER A 205 18.31 -22.99 9.85
N LYS A 206 18.63 -21.89 10.56
CA LYS A 206 19.90 -21.69 11.29
C LYS A 206 19.78 -21.89 12.81
N GLY A 207 18.73 -22.59 13.27
CA GLY A 207 18.41 -22.80 14.68
C GLY A 207 17.28 -21.91 15.18
N LYS A 208 16.68 -22.31 16.30
CA LYS A 208 15.59 -21.55 16.94
C LYS A 208 16.11 -20.20 17.42
N LYS A 209 15.34 -19.16 17.16
CA LYS A 209 15.59 -17.79 17.61
C LYS A 209 14.63 -17.40 18.72
N ASP A 210 15.12 -16.62 19.68
CA ASP A 210 14.34 -16.16 20.83
C ASP A 210 13.82 -14.72 20.65
N PHE A 211 14.44 -13.96 19.71
CA PHE A 211 14.01 -12.59 19.39
C PHE A 211 14.14 -12.31 17.88
N ILE A 212 13.02 -12.01 17.25
CA ILE A 212 12.91 -11.84 15.80
C ILE A 212 12.44 -10.42 15.48
N ILE A 213 13.25 -9.68 14.74
CA ILE A 213 12.93 -8.37 14.20
C ILE A 213 12.55 -8.53 12.73
N LEU A 214 11.43 -7.98 12.31
CA LEU A 214 10.96 -8.02 10.93
C LEU A 214 11.11 -6.65 10.26
N TYR A 215 11.71 -6.64 9.09
CA TYR A 215 11.62 -5.56 8.10
C TYR A 215 10.80 -6.07 6.90
N ASN A 216 9.66 -5.42 6.63
CA ASN A 216 8.81 -5.74 5.47
C ASN A 216 8.57 -4.48 4.64
N ASN A 217 9.44 -4.23 3.67
CA ASN A 217 9.33 -3.12 2.73
C ASN A 217 10.09 -3.44 1.44
N ARG A 218 9.78 -2.70 0.37
CA ARG A 218 10.59 -2.74 -0.85
C ARG A 218 11.99 -2.20 -0.59
N ASN A 219 13.00 -2.84 -1.18
CA ASN A 219 14.38 -2.36 -1.16
C ASN A 219 14.51 -1.12 -2.07
N ILE A 220 14.22 0.05 -1.53
CA ILE A 220 14.38 1.36 -2.19
C ILE A 220 14.93 2.37 -1.19
N ARG A 221 15.61 3.40 -1.70
CA ARG A 221 16.35 4.38 -0.90
C ARG A 221 15.56 4.94 0.29
N ARG A 222 14.33 5.42 0.07
CA ARG A 222 13.52 6.04 1.14
C ARG A 222 13.08 5.08 2.26
N LYS A 223 13.18 3.77 2.05
CA LYS A 223 12.82 2.75 3.05
C LYS A 223 14.00 2.35 3.95
N LEU A 224 15.18 2.88 3.68
CA LEU A 224 16.39 2.77 4.51
C LEU A 224 16.72 1.32 4.96
N PRO A 225 16.73 0.31 4.04
CA PRO A 225 16.97 -1.08 4.42
C PRO A 225 18.40 -1.30 4.96
N GLY A 226 19.40 -0.60 4.41
CA GLY A 226 20.78 -0.68 4.89
C GLY A 226 20.95 -0.12 6.31
N ASP A 227 20.29 1.01 6.60
CA ASP A 227 20.28 1.59 7.95
C ASP A 227 19.58 0.67 8.96
N THR A 228 18.57 -0.09 8.51
CA THR A 228 17.92 -1.12 9.34
C THR A 228 18.89 -2.24 9.72
N ILE A 229 19.72 -2.71 8.78
CA ILE A 229 20.78 -3.70 9.05
C ILE A 229 21.80 -3.14 10.04
N LEU A 230 22.23 -1.89 9.87
CA LEU A 230 23.16 -1.23 10.77
C LEU A 230 22.56 -1.05 12.19
N ALA A 231 21.29 -0.67 12.27
CA ALA A 231 20.58 -0.56 13.55
C ALA A 231 20.50 -1.92 14.28
N TYR A 232 20.20 -3.00 13.54
CA TYR A 232 20.21 -4.36 14.07
C TYR A 232 21.59 -4.78 14.58
N LYS A 233 22.66 -4.48 13.82
CA LYS A 233 24.03 -4.69 14.28
C LYS A 233 24.30 -3.97 15.61
N HIS A 234 23.99 -2.68 15.68
CA HIS A 234 24.21 -1.90 16.92
C HIS A 234 23.39 -2.42 18.10
N PHE A 235 22.19 -2.94 17.86
CA PHE A 235 21.40 -3.61 18.88
C PHE A 235 22.10 -4.87 19.38
N CYS A 236 22.55 -5.74 18.49
CA CYS A 236 23.24 -6.97 18.84
C CYS A 236 24.59 -6.73 19.55
N ASP A 237 25.33 -5.69 19.14
CA ASP A 237 26.62 -5.31 19.79
C ASP A 237 26.47 -4.97 21.28
N GLN A 238 25.28 -4.54 21.71
CA GLN A 238 25.00 -4.19 23.11
C GLN A 238 24.59 -5.41 23.96
N LEU A 239 24.36 -6.55 23.33
CA LEU A 239 23.95 -7.77 24.02
C LEU A 239 25.16 -8.64 24.38
N PRO A 240 25.05 -9.48 25.43
CA PRO A 240 25.98 -10.60 25.62
C PRO A 240 26.00 -11.49 24.37
N LYS A 241 27.16 -12.00 23.97
CA LYS A 241 27.33 -12.77 22.74
C LYS A 241 26.34 -13.93 22.58
N GLU A 242 26.03 -14.62 23.68
CA GLU A 242 25.09 -15.76 23.64
C GLU A 242 23.63 -15.29 23.45
N GLU A 243 23.27 -14.09 23.89
CA GLU A 243 21.95 -13.53 23.62
C GLU A 243 21.86 -12.98 22.19
N ALA A 244 22.90 -12.33 21.69
CA ALA A 244 22.95 -11.82 20.32
C ALA A 244 22.76 -12.97 19.28
N LYS A 245 23.31 -14.17 19.53
CA LYS A 245 23.13 -15.36 18.68
C LYS A 245 21.69 -15.84 18.59
N LYS A 246 20.86 -15.50 19.57
CA LYS A 246 19.43 -15.86 19.60
C LYS A 246 18.55 -14.85 18.86
N CYS A 247 19.12 -13.73 18.43
CA CYS A 247 18.42 -12.71 17.65
C CYS A 247 18.43 -13.05 16.14
N LEU A 248 17.43 -12.58 15.43
CA LEU A 248 17.31 -12.69 13.97
C LEU A 248 16.71 -11.42 13.39
N LEU A 249 17.31 -10.86 12.36
CA LEU A 249 16.66 -9.89 11.49
C LEU A 249 16.10 -10.58 10.25
N ILE A 250 14.80 -10.55 10.06
CA ILE A 250 14.14 -11.00 8.82
C ILE A 250 13.93 -9.79 7.91
N MET A 251 14.53 -9.85 6.73
CA MET A 251 14.38 -8.87 5.66
C MET A 251 13.42 -9.43 4.59
N HIS A 252 12.11 -9.15 4.71
CA HIS A 252 11.13 -9.51 3.68
C HIS A 252 11.15 -8.46 2.57
N THR A 253 12.05 -8.66 1.61
CA THR A 253 12.34 -7.73 0.52
C THR A 253 13.15 -8.41 -0.58
N ASN A 254 13.24 -7.77 -1.76
CA ASN A 254 14.25 -8.16 -2.74
C ASN A 254 15.65 -7.81 -2.20
N PRO A 255 16.55 -8.80 -2.08
CA PRO A 255 17.90 -8.53 -1.57
C PRO A 255 18.68 -7.54 -2.42
N VAL A 256 18.46 -7.55 -3.74
CA VAL A 256 19.07 -6.61 -4.70
C VAL A 256 17.97 -5.97 -5.54
N ASP A 257 17.88 -4.65 -5.54
CA ASP A 257 16.93 -3.87 -6.36
C ASP A 257 17.67 -2.71 -7.05
N ASN A 258 17.37 -2.46 -8.32
CA ASN A 258 17.98 -1.38 -9.10
C ASN A 258 17.72 0.03 -8.53
N ASN A 259 16.63 0.19 -7.76
CA ASN A 259 16.27 1.43 -7.08
C ASN A 259 16.66 1.45 -5.59
N GLY A 260 17.35 0.42 -5.16
CA GLY A 260 17.80 0.21 -3.78
C GLY A 260 19.31 -0.06 -3.70
N THR A 261 19.65 -1.11 -2.96
CA THR A 261 21.05 -1.52 -2.78
C THR A 261 21.21 -3.03 -2.77
N ASP A 262 22.45 -3.51 -2.86
CA ASP A 262 22.83 -4.90 -2.65
C ASP A 262 22.89 -5.18 -1.13
N LEU A 263 21.81 -5.67 -0.56
CA LEU A 263 21.70 -5.92 0.88
C LEU A 263 22.58 -7.08 1.36
N PRO A 264 22.78 -8.18 0.63
CA PRO A 264 23.81 -9.17 0.97
C PRO A 264 25.18 -8.55 1.20
N ALA A 265 25.66 -7.69 0.27
CA ALA A 265 26.91 -7.00 0.43
C ALA A 265 26.94 -6.06 1.66
N VAL A 266 25.82 -5.42 1.99
CA VAL A 266 25.68 -4.62 3.22
C VAL A 266 25.79 -5.50 4.46
N VAL A 267 25.17 -6.69 4.46
CA VAL A 267 25.28 -7.64 5.60
C VAL A 267 26.71 -8.14 5.75
N ASP A 268 27.36 -8.54 4.65
CA ASP A 268 28.73 -9.06 4.68
C ASP A 268 29.73 -8.02 5.22
N GLU A 269 29.53 -6.73 4.92
CA GLU A 269 30.43 -5.65 5.34
C GLU A 269 30.08 -5.13 6.76
N LEU A 270 28.81 -4.93 7.06
CA LEU A 270 28.40 -4.24 8.30
C LEU A 270 27.95 -5.19 9.41
N CYS A 271 27.44 -6.38 9.10
CA CYS A 271 26.74 -7.25 10.05
C CYS A 271 27.13 -8.74 9.92
N PRO A 272 28.42 -9.09 9.66
CA PRO A 272 28.83 -10.47 9.35
C PRO A 272 28.66 -11.43 10.55
N ASP A 273 28.65 -10.92 11.76
CA ASP A 273 28.63 -11.71 13.00
C ASP A 273 27.24 -12.09 13.48
N TYR A 274 26.18 -11.54 12.87
CA TYR A 274 24.80 -11.72 13.32
C TYR A 274 23.90 -12.26 12.23
N ASP A 275 22.85 -12.97 12.64
CA ASP A 275 21.95 -13.63 11.70
C ASP A 275 20.95 -12.67 11.04
N VAL A 276 21.07 -12.57 9.71
CA VAL A 276 20.10 -11.90 8.84
C VAL A 276 19.52 -12.91 7.86
N PHE A 277 18.20 -12.97 7.74
CA PHE A 277 17.49 -13.86 6.83
C PHE A 277 16.73 -13.06 5.77
N PHE A 278 17.02 -13.30 4.49
CA PHE A 278 16.31 -12.70 3.37
C PHE A 278 15.12 -13.56 2.95
N SER A 279 13.92 -13.07 3.24
CA SER A 279 12.66 -13.63 2.74
C SER A 279 12.27 -12.90 1.45
N HIS A 280 12.70 -13.42 0.30
CA HIS A 280 12.48 -12.79 -1.02
C HIS A 280 11.42 -13.50 -1.87
N VAL A 281 10.86 -14.59 -1.38
CA VAL A 281 9.79 -15.32 -2.05
C VAL A 281 8.47 -14.62 -1.78
N LYS A 282 7.62 -14.48 -2.81
CA LYS A 282 6.27 -13.97 -2.61
C LYS A 282 5.50 -14.90 -1.68
N LEU A 283 5.07 -14.35 -0.56
CA LEU A 283 4.23 -15.04 0.42
C LEU A 283 2.75 -14.90 0.07
N SER A 284 1.95 -15.89 0.41
CA SER A 284 0.50 -15.74 0.50
C SER A 284 0.14 -14.81 1.66
N THR A 285 -1.07 -14.28 1.68
CA THR A 285 -1.53 -13.42 2.80
C THR A 285 -1.50 -14.17 4.14
N GLU A 286 -1.85 -15.47 4.14
CA GLU A 286 -1.76 -16.34 5.31
C GLU A 286 -0.30 -16.48 5.81
N GLU A 287 0.65 -16.72 4.90
CA GLU A 287 2.08 -16.80 5.26
C GLU A 287 2.63 -15.44 5.72
N LEU A 288 2.12 -14.34 5.16
CA LEU A 288 2.49 -13.00 5.60
C LEU A 288 1.98 -12.72 7.02
N ASN A 289 0.75 -13.16 7.36
CA ASN A 289 0.25 -13.10 8.73
C ASN A 289 1.09 -13.97 9.69
N TYR A 290 1.53 -15.16 9.24
CA TYR A 290 2.47 -15.97 10.00
C TYR A 290 3.79 -15.24 10.25
N LEU A 291 4.31 -14.54 9.22
CA LEU A 291 5.56 -13.79 9.33
C LEU A 291 5.48 -12.68 10.39
N TYR A 292 4.37 -11.93 10.41
CA TYR A 292 4.11 -10.99 11.50
C TYR A 292 4.00 -11.70 12.85
N GLY A 293 3.18 -12.75 12.95
CA GLY A 293 2.90 -13.44 14.20
C GLY A 293 4.09 -14.18 14.83
N VAL A 294 5.14 -14.54 14.04
CA VAL A 294 6.40 -15.11 14.58
C VAL A 294 7.41 -14.04 14.96
N SER A 295 7.19 -12.79 14.59
CA SER A 295 8.11 -11.68 14.86
C SER A 295 7.75 -11.00 16.17
N ASP A 296 8.76 -10.62 16.95
CA ASP A 296 8.58 -9.90 18.21
C ASP A 296 8.35 -8.40 17.99
N VAL A 297 8.88 -7.87 16.87
CA VAL A 297 8.71 -6.46 16.49
C VAL A 297 8.91 -6.27 14.99
N THR A 298 8.12 -5.39 14.38
CA THR A 298 8.34 -4.92 13.00
C THR A 298 8.98 -3.54 13.01
N ILE A 299 10.08 -3.38 12.28
CA ILE A 299 10.80 -2.10 12.16
C ILE A 299 10.57 -1.46 10.79
N ASN A 300 10.27 -0.15 10.76
CA ASN A 300 10.17 0.63 9.55
C ASN A 300 10.84 2.01 9.75
N MET A 301 12.05 2.14 9.24
CA MET A 301 12.85 3.36 9.33
C MET A 301 12.64 4.31 8.15
N ALA A 302 11.61 4.11 7.33
CA ALA A 302 11.37 4.93 6.16
C ALA A 302 11.43 6.44 6.45
N SER A 303 12.09 7.21 5.57
CA SER A 303 12.11 8.67 5.67
C SER A 303 10.75 9.28 5.31
N ASN A 304 9.99 8.59 4.48
CA ASN A 304 8.67 8.99 4.00
C ASN A 304 7.76 7.77 3.89
N GLU A 305 6.55 7.88 4.43
CA GLU A 305 5.55 6.80 4.39
C GLU A 305 4.14 7.38 4.34
N GLY A 306 3.43 7.16 3.25
CA GLY A 306 2.07 7.66 3.08
C GLY A 306 1.12 7.12 4.15
N PHE A 307 1.03 5.81 4.28
CA PHE A 307 0.25 5.14 5.30
C PHE A 307 1.09 4.14 6.11
N GLY A 308 1.82 3.24 5.44
CA GLY A 308 2.55 2.15 6.09
C GLY A 308 1.70 0.89 6.22
N LEU A 309 1.31 0.28 5.10
CA LEU A 309 0.50 -0.96 5.11
C LEU A 309 1.15 -2.05 5.95
N ALA A 310 2.45 -2.31 5.76
CA ALA A 310 3.17 -3.36 6.48
C ALA A 310 3.18 -3.17 8.00
N THR A 311 3.25 -1.93 8.49
CA THR A 311 3.20 -1.65 9.93
C THR A 311 1.78 -1.75 10.48
N ALA A 312 0.77 -1.36 9.71
CA ALA A 312 -0.62 -1.53 10.08
C ALA A 312 -1.02 -3.02 10.11
N GLU A 313 -0.58 -3.81 9.12
CA GLU A 313 -0.73 -5.27 9.10
C GLU A 313 -0.07 -5.93 10.32
N SER A 314 1.14 -5.47 10.68
CA SER A 314 1.86 -5.91 11.87
C SER A 314 1.06 -5.68 13.15
N LEU A 315 0.53 -4.47 13.35
CA LEU A 315 -0.30 -4.12 14.50
C LEU A 315 -1.57 -4.94 14.56
N MET A 316 -2.25 -5.14 13.42
CA MET A 316 -3.43 -6.00 13.32
C MET A 316 -3.12 -7.46 13.66
N SER A 317 -1.92 -7.94 13.31
CA SER A 317 -1.44 -9.27 13.65
C SER A 317 -0.97 -9.41 15.11
N GLY A 318 -1.03 -8.33 15.90
CA GLY A 318 -0.64 -8.30 17.31
C GLY A 318 0.86 -8.06 17.55
N THR A 319 1.63 -7.72 16.50
CA THR A 319 3.07 -7.49 16.58
C THR A 319 3.37 -5.99 16.68
N PRO A 320 4.07 -5.53 17.72
CA PRO A 320 4.41 -4.13 17.91
C PRO A 320 5.34 -3.60 16.81
N ILE A 321 5.39 -2.27 16.68
CA ILE A 321 6.19 -1.59 15.65
C ILE A 321 7.20 -0.62 16.26
N ILE A 322 8.35 -0.48 15.58
CA ILE A 322 9.32 0.61 15.80
C ILE A 322 9.41 1.39 14.49
N VAL A 323 9.06 2.66 14.51
CA VAL A 323 8.92 3.45 13.28
C VAL A 323 9.46 4.89 13.44
N ASN A 324 9.84 5.50 12.31
CA ASN A 324 10.10 6.94 12.25
C ASN A 324 8.79 7.73 12.36
N VAL A 325 8.88 8.93 12.94
CA VAL A 325 7.77 9.89 13.04
C VAL A 325 7.57 10.59 11.70
N THR A 326 6.86 9.94 10.78
CA THR A 326 6.57 10.46 9.43
C THR A 326 5.25 9.91 8.88
N GLY A 327 4.53 10.72 8.11
CA GLY A 327 3.32 10.34 7.38
C GLY A 327 2.31 9.57 8.22
N GLY A 328 1.77 8.51 7.65
CA GLY A 328 0.80 7.63 8.32
C GLY A 328 1.36 6.81 9.48
N LEU A 329 2.69 6.68 9.61
CA LEU A 329 3.30 6.03 10.76
C LEU A 329 3.03 6.80 12.06
N GLN A 330 2.97 8.13 11.99
CA GLN A 330 2.57 8.99 13.13
C GLN A 330 1.14 8.64 13.57
N ASP A 331 0.21 8.54 12.61
CA ASP A 331 -1.19 8.24 12.88
C ASP A 331 -1.36 6.86 13.54
N GLN A 332 -0.55 5.86 13.10
CA GLN A 332 -0.55 4.52 13.67
C GLN A 332 0.00 4.48 15.10
N CYS A 333 0.91 5.39 15.45
CA CYS A 333 1.47 5.51 16.80
C CYS A 333 0.66 6.45 17.72
N GLY A 334 -0.40 7.08 17.22
CA GLY A 334 -1.26 7.96 18.01
C GLY A 334 -0.71 9.36 18.26
N PHE A 335 0.17 9.85 17.36
CA PHE A 335 0.69 11.23 17.39
C PHE A 335 -0.23 12.22 16.69
#